data_f67ee4aeeec83692c84c5c12844721a3
#
_entry.id   f67ee4aeeec83692c84c5c12844721a3
#
_cell.length_a   1.000
_cell.length_b   1.000
_cell.length_c   1.000
_cell.angle_alpha   90.00
_cell.angle_beta   90.00
_cell.angle_gamma   90.00
#
_symmetry.space_group_name_H-M   'P 1'
#
loop_
_entity.id
_entity.type
_entity.pdbx_description
1 polymer ?
#
loop_
_entity_poly.entity_id
_entity_poly.type
_entity_poly.pdbx_seq_one_letter_code
_entity_poly.pdbx_strand_id
1 'polypeptide(L)'
;KLVRAAFRNNNVDTCARVCHSPTGYGLKTTLGTSAGTQDFKSVAKSDVILVIGANPTDGHPVFASRMKKRLREGARLIVADPRRIDLVKSPHI
;
A
#
# COMPACT_ATOMS: atom_id res chain seq x y z
N LYS A 1 -24.10 4.98 -16.91
CA LYS A 1 -25.34 5.12 -17.71
C LYS A 1 -25.09 4.93 -19.21
N LEU A 2 -24.10 5.58 -19.83
CA LEU A 2 -23.84 5.52 -21.28
C LEU A 2 -23.82 4.09 -21.83
N VAL A 3 -22.97 3.22 -21.29
CA VAL A 3 -22.82 1.82 -21.76
C VAL A 3 -24.13 1.05 -21.66
N ARG A 4 -24.83 1.18 -20.54
CA ARG A 4 -26.09 0.47 -20.35
C ARG A 4 -27.23 1.04 -21.19
N ALA A 5 -27.33 2.36 -21.34
CA ALA A 5 -28.41 3.00 -22.06
C ALA A 5 -28.17 3.03 -23.57
N ALA A 6 -26.97 3.41 -24.03
CA ALA A 6 -26.65 3.56 -25.44
C ALA A 6 -26.22 2.24 -26.09
N PHE A 7 -25.31 1.50 -25.45
CA PHE A 7 -24.78 0.24 -26.00
C PHE A 7 -25.54 -1.02 -25.54
N ARG A 8 -26.53 -0.85 -24.65
CA ARG A 8 -27.42 -1.91 -24.16
C ARG A 8 -26.70 -3.15 -23.65
N ASN A 9 -25.57 -2.96 -22.95
CA ASN A 9 -24.85 -4.04 -22.31
C ASN A 9 -24.33 -3.64 -20.93
N ASN A 10 -23.91 -4.62 -20.14
CA ASN A 10 -23.37 -4.43 -18.81
C ASN A 10 -21.84 -4.62 -18.72
N ASN A 11 -21.16 -4.73 -19.87
CA ASN A 11 -19.71 -4.95 -19.94
C ASN A 11 -18.96 -3.64 -19.62
N VAL A 12 -19.12 -3.16 -18.41
CA VAL A 12 -18.47 -1.94 -17.90
C VAL A 12 -18.10 -2.16 -16.44
N ASP A 13 -16.88 -1.86 -16.13
CA ASP A 13 -16.37 -1.91 -14.78
C ASP A 13 -15.35 -0.78 -14.56
N THR A 14 -14.74 -0.75 -13.38
CA THR A 14 -13.72 0.22 -12.99
C THR A 14 -12.45 -0.51 -12.52
N CYS A 15 -11.29 0.10 -12.72
CA CYS A 15 -10.02 -0.43 -12.21
C CYS A 15 -10.04 -0.62 -10.69
N ALA A 16 -10.80 0.20 -9.96
CA ALA A 16 -10.94 0.12 -8.52
C ALA A 16 -11.43 -1.24 -8.02
N ARG A 17 -12.16 -2.01 -8.84
CA ARG A 17 -12.65 -3.35 -8.49
C ARG A 17 -11.52 -4.28 -8.07
N VAL A 18 -10.40 -4.24 -8.72
CA VAL A 18 -9.22 -5.08 -8.44
C VAL A 18 -8.14 -4.30 -7.70
N CYS A 19 -8.10 -2.97 -7.84
CA CYS A 19 -7.06 -2.12 -7.28
C CYS A 19 -7.20 -1.99 -5.75
N HIS A 20 -8.27 -1.37 -5.28
CA HIS A 20 -8.42 -1.03 -3.86
C HIS A 20 -9.82 -1.29 -3.26
N SER A 21 -10.83 -1.62 -4.07
CA SER A 21 -12.18 -1.85 -3.54
C SER A 21 -12.24 -3.00 -2.53
N PRO A 22 -11.57 -4.15 -2.73
CA PRO A 22 -11.52 -5.21 -1.73
C PRO A 22 -10.92 -4.76 -0.41
N THR A 23 -9.80 -4.02 -0.46
CA THR A 23 -9.15 -3.46 0.73
C THR A 23 -10.05 -2.43 1.42
N GLY A 24 -10.67 -1.53 0.67
CA GLY A 24 -11.61 -0.55 1.21
C GLY A 24 -12.81 -1.20 1.90
N TYR A 25 -13.35 -2.26 1.31
CA TYR A 25 -14.42 -3.05 1.93
C TYR A 25 -13.95 -3.74 3.22
N GLY A 26 -12.79 -4.40 3.18
CA GLY A 26 -12.19 -5.06 4.33
C GLY A 26 -11.94 -4.10 5.50
N LEU A 27 -11.31 -2.96 5.23
CA LEU A 27 -11.06 -1.93 6.23
C LEU A 27 -12.38 -1.39 6.84
N LYS A 28 -13.37 -1.09 5.99
CA LYS A 28 -14.67 -0.61 6.47
C LYS A 28 -15.36 -1.62 7.37
N THR A 29 -15.31 -2.89 7.01
CA THR A 29 -15.97 -3.96 7.77
C THR A 29 -15.29 -4.22 9.12
N THR A 30 -13.95 -4.14 9.15
CA THR A 30 -13.16 -4.47 10.36
C THR A 30 -12.89 -3.26 11.24
N LEU A 31 -12.62 -2.10 10.65
CA LEU A 31 -12.16 -0.89 11.37
C LEU A 31 -13.16 0.27 11.29
N GLY A 32 -14.24 0.13 10.52
CA GLY A 32 -15.25 1.18 10.35
C GLY A 32 -14.84 2.30 9.39
N THR A 33 -13.65 2.28 8.83
CA THR A 33 -13.14 3.28 7.87
C THR A 33 -12.55 2.60 6.64
N SER A 34 -12.70 3.21 5.47
CA SER A 34 -12.13 2.68 4.21
C SER A 34 -10.74 3.26 3.89
N ALA A 35 -10.07 3.83 4.88
CA ALA A 35 -8.75 4.47 4.73
C ALA A 35 -7.74 3.87 5.69
N GLY A 36 -6.46 4.09 5.41
CA GLY A 36 -5.39 3.74 6.35
C GLY A 36 -5.54 4.48 7.68
N THR A 37 -5.20 3.83 8.77
CA THR A 37 -5.38 4.35 10.13
C THR A 37 -4.22 5.19 10.62
N GLN A 38 -3.12 5.27 9.85
CA GLN A 38 -1.91 6.01 10.18
C GLN A 38 -1.51 6.98 9.07
N ASP A 39 -0.74 7.99 9.43
CA ASP A 39 -0.20 8.98 8.50
C ASP A 39 1.31 8.73 8.21
N PHE A 40 1.86 9.53 7.30
CA PHE A 40 3.29 9.45 6.96
C PHE A 40 4.23 9.82 8.11
N LYS A 41 3.73 10.51 9.15
CA LYS A 41 4.56 10.90 10.30
C LYS A 41 4.73 9.76 11.28
N SER A 42 3.79 8.82 11.33
CA SER A 42 3.86 7.67 12.23
C SER A 42 5.03 6.73 11.88
N VAL A 43 5.39 6.61 10.60
CA VAL A 43 6.55 5.81 10.20
C VAL A 43 7.86 6.35 10.77
N ALA A 44 7.98 7.67 10.93
CA ALA A 44 9.18 8.28 11.50
C ALA A 44 9.39 8.01 12.99
N LYS A 45 8.38 7.48 13.67
CA LYS A 45 8.40 7.12 15.09
C LYS A 45 8.42 5.61 15.32
N SER A 46 8.38 4.81 14.26
CA SER A 46 8.32 3.36 14.37
C SER A 46 9.70 2.76 14.65
N ASP A 47 9.78 1.81 15.57
CA ASP A 47 11.00 1.06 15.85
C ASP A 47 11.10 -0.21 15.00
N VAL A 48 9.95 -0.73 14.56
CA VAL A 48 9.84 -1.89 13.66
C VAL A 48 8.84 -1.57 12.57
N ILE A 49 9.20 -1.87 11.32
CA ILE A 49 8.35 -1.69 10.14
C ILE A 49 8.16 -3.06 9.49
N LEU A 50 6.91 -3.50 9.39
CA LEU A 50 6.55 -4.70 8.64
C LEU A 50 6.00 -4.30 7.27
N VAL A 51 6.62 -4.82 6.21
CA VAL A 51 6.14 -4.69 4.83
C VAL A 51 5.74 -6.08 4.33
N ILE A 52 4.48 -6.27 3.98
CA ILE A 52 3.95 -7.54 3.53
C ILE A 52 3.20 -7.38 2.20
N GLY A 53 3.58 -8.16 1.17
CA GLY A 53 2.93 -8.16 -0.13
C GLY A 53 2.94 -6.81 -0.85
N ALA A 54 3.95 -5.97 -0.60
CA ALA A 54 4.02 -4.61 -1.13
C ALA A 54 5.46 -4.23 -1.54
N ASN A 55 5.56 -3.41 -2.58
CA ASN A 55 6.82 -2.78 -2.98
C ASN A 55 6.69 -1.25 -2.86
N PRO A 56 6.90 -0.68 -1.67
CA PRO A 56 6.73 0.75 -1.46
C PRO A 56 7.72 1.62 -2.25
N THR A 57 8.85 1.08 -2.66
CA THR A 57 9.80 1.82 -3.50
C THR A 57 9.20 2.20 -4.85
N ASP A 58 8.43 1.31 -5.46
CA ASP A 58 7.76 1.54 -6.74
C ASP A 58 6.37 2.15 -6.57
N GLY A 59 5.55 1.57 -5.68
CA GLY A 59 4.16 1.97 -5.52
C GLY A 59 3.95 3.27 -4.74
N HIS A 60 4.86 3.60 -3.80
CA HIS A 60 4.73 4.74 -2.89
C HIS A 60 6.10 5.38 -2.61
N PRO A 61 6.79 5.95 -3.62
CA PRO A 61 8.19 6.37 -3.48
C PRO A 61 8.42 7.45 -2.43
N VAL A 62 7.49 8.38 -2.25
CA VAL A 62 7.59 9.43 -1.22
C VAL A 62 7.50 8.82 0.18
N PHE A 63 6.60 7.88 0.40
CA PHE A 63 6.49 7.14 1.66
C PHE A 63 7.74 6.27 1.90
N ALA A 64 8.21 5.56 0.87
CA ALA A 64 9.41 4.74 0.94
C ALA A 64 10.66 5.56 1.28
N SER A 65 10.76 6.79 0.81
CA SER A 65 11.86 7.70 1.17
C SER A 65 11.89 7.97 2.67
N ARG A 66 10.74 8.25 3.27
CA ARG A 66 10.62 8.46 4.72
C ARG A 66 10.92 7.19 5.51
N MET A 67 10.42 6.05 5.03
CA MET A 67 10.70 4.73 5.60
C MET A 67 12.21 4.45 5.58
N LYS A 68 12.88 4.63 4.45
CA LYS A 68 14.35 4.44 4.31
C LYS A 68 15.13 5.37 5.24
N LYS A 69 14.67 6.61 5.42
CA LYS A 69 15.28 7.52 6.39
C LYS A 69 15.20 6.93 7.80
N ARG A 70 14.01 6.49 8.22
CA ARG A 70 13.83 5.92 9.57
C ARG A 70 14.64 4.62 9.78
N LEU A 71 14.76 3.80 8.75
CA LEU A 71 15.60 2.58 8.81
C LEU A 71 17.09 2.91 9.03
N ARG A 72 17.61 3.96 8.38
CA ARG A 72 18.99 4.44 8.62
C ARG A 72 19.19 5.01 10.03
N GLU A 73 18.11 5.47 10.66
CA GLU A 73 18.09 5.95 12.05
C GLU A 73 17.99 4.80 13.08
N GLY A 74 17.95 3.53 12.62
CA GLY A 74 18.02 2.36 13.47
C GLY A 74 16.72 1.57 13.64
N ALA A 75 15.64 1.92 12.93
CA ALA A 75 14.45 1.06 12.91
C ALA A 75 14.75 -0.27 12.21
N ARG A 76 14.03 -1.32 12.59
CA ARG A 76 14.16 -2.65 12.01
C ARG A 76 13.12 -2.87 10.93
N LEU A 77 13.51 -3.57 9.85
CA LEU A 77 12.64 -3.90 8.74
C LEU A 77 12.37 -5.41 8.70
N ILE A 78 11.11 -5.78 8.58
CA ILE A 78 10.66 -7.13 8.27
C ILE A 78 9.93 -7.07 6.93
N VAL A 79 10.36 -7.87 5.95
CA VAL A 79 9.71 -7.96 4.64
C VAL A 79 9.21 -9.37 4.41
N ALA A 80 7.93 -9.49 4.07
CA ALA A 80 7.30 -10.73 3.64
C ALA A 80 6.76 -10.53 2.21
N ASP A 81 7.52 -10.95 1.22
CA ASP A 81 7.17 -10.86 -0.21
C ASP A 81 7.81 -12.05 -0.95
N PRO A 82 7.11 -12.70 -1.90
CA PRO A 82 7.70 -13.77 -2.72
C PRO A 82 8.80 -13.26 -3.66
N ARG A 83 8.89 -11.95 -3.89
CA ARG A 83 9.91 -11.30 -4.72
C ARG A 83 10.95 -10.61 -3.85
N ARG A 84 12.16 -10.56 -4.32
CA ARG A 84 13.21 -9.73 -3.73
C ARG A 84 13.03 -8.27 -4.17
N ILE A 85 12.20 -7.53 -3.46
CA ILE A 85 11.91 -6.11 -3.73
C ILE A 85 13.12 -5.21 -3.49
N ASP A 86 13.12 -4.00 -4.07
CA ASP A 86 14.27 -3.09 -3.98
C ASP A 86 14.55 -2.58 -2.57
N LEU A 87 13.53 -2.58 -1.72
CA LEU A 87 13.68 -2.18 -0.33
C LEU A 87 14.73 -3.04 0.41
N VAL A 88 14.78 -4.35 0.14
CA VAL A 88 15.74 -5.29 0.76
C VAL A 88 17.09 -5.36 0.04
N LYS A 89 17.26 -4.69 -1.10
CA LYS A 89 18.54 -4.63 -1.83
C LYS A 89 19.42 -3.47 -1.35
N SER A 90 18.89 -2.57 -0.55
CA SER A 90 19.60 -1.40 -0.07
C SER A 90 20.67 -1.81 0.96
N PRO A 91 21.96 -1.48 0.75
CA PRO A 91 23.03 -1.94 1.63
C PRO A 91 23.02 -1.33 3.03
N HIS A 92 22.13 -0.37 3.26
CA HIS A 92 21.99 0.35 4.54
C HIS A 92 20.66 0.06 5.25
N ILE A 93 20.01 -1.05 4.89
CA ILE A 93 18.74 -1.48 5.49
C ILE A 93 18.87 -2.94 5.95
#